data_d55817bdefb9f107f4c41f5d60626a0d
#
_entry.id   d55817bdefb9f107f4c41f5d60626a0d
#
_cell.length_a   1.000
_cell.length_b   1.000
_cell.length_c   1.000
_cell.angle_alpha   90.00
_cell.angle_beta   90.00
_cell.angle_gamma   90.00
#
_symmetry.space_group_name_H-M   'P 1'
#
loop_
_entity.id
_entity.type
_entity.pdbx_description
1 polymer ?
#
loop_
_entity_poly.entity_id
_entity_poly.type
_entity_poly.pdbx_seq_one_letter_code
_entity_poly.pdbx_strand_id
1 'polypeptide(L)'
;GGEAAMAPYYAGDAITMIDENPDLAFVHPEEGVNFFIDSMCIPANAKHQEAAEMFINYLCEPDVGLANADFIGYSTPITAVWEMLDDDLKYSPIAYPSDEVMNKAEVFVTLPDDINAEMDAKWSEMKSYDESGSGWLIVVFLLGAIAISGFNIWRKMSKKVRDNY
;
A
#
# COMPACT_ATOMS: atom_id res chain seq x y z
N GLY A 1 -0.95 -3.40 -13.32
CA GLY A 1 -1.04 -4.77 -13.84
C GLY A 1 -2.35 -5.07 -14.54
N GLY A 2 -3.38 -4.19 -14.51
CA GLY A 2 -4.68 -4.42 -15.15
C GLY A 2 -5.61 -5.37 -14.38
N GLU A 3 -5.28 -5.71 -13.17
CA GLU A 3 -6.06 -6.61 -12.31
C GLU A 3 -7.22 -5.90 -11.60
N ALA A 4 -7.09 -4.59 -11.40
CA ALA A 4 -8.12 -3.76 -10.79
C ALA A 4 -8.39 -2.50 -11.64
N ALA A 5 -9.66 -2.09 -11.73
CA ALA A 5 -10.05 -0.87 -12.41
C ALA A 5 -9.74 0.39 -11.59
N MET A 6 -9.74 0.27 -10.26
CA MET A 6 -9.45 1.36 -9.32
C MET A 6 -8.72 0.81 -8.10
N ALA A 7 -7.85 1.64 -7.51
CA ALA A 7 -7.18 1.35 -6.24
C ALA A 7 -6.95 2.66 -5.48
N PRO A 8 -7.06 2.68 -4.13
CA PRO A 8 -6.58 3.79 -3.33
C PRO A 8 -5.06 3.83 -3.39
N TYR A 9 -4.50 5.03 -3.64
CA TYR A 9 -3.05 5.17 -3.74
C TYR A 9 -2.59 6.56 -3.29
N TYR A 10 -1.30 6.69 -2.98
CA TYR A 10 -0.70 7.96 -2.59
C TYR A 10 -0.46 8.84 -3.82
N ALA A 11 -0.67 10.13 -3.67
CA ALA A 11 -0.59 11.10 -4.77
C ALA A 11 0.80 11.15 -5.43
N GLY A 12 1.87 11.18 -4.64
CA GLY A 12 3.24 11.23 -5.17
C GLY A 12 3.62 9.99 -5.98
N ASP A 13 3.31 8.79 -5.44
CA ASP A 13 3.54 7.54 -6.17
C ASP A 13 2.69 7.48 -7.45
N ALA A 14 1.44 8.01 -7.41
CA ALA A 14 0.56 8.05 -8.56
C ALA A 14 1.14 8.92 -9.69
N ILE A 15 1.80 10.03 -9.39
CA ILE A 15 2.49 10.87 -10.38
C ILE A 15 3.54 10.05 -11.13
N THR A 16 4.43 9.38 -10.40
CA THR A 16 5.46 8.53 -10.98
C THR A 16 4.87 7.40 -11.83
N MET A 17 3.79 6.77 -11.36
CA MET A 17 3.12 5.70 -12.10
C MET A 17 2.45 6.20 -13.38
N ILE A 18 1.89 7.42 -13.39
CA ILE A 18 1.28 8.03 -14.57
C ILE A 18 2.34 8.36 -15.62
N ASP A 19 3.51 8.85 -15.18
CA ASP A 19 4.63 9.10 -16.08
C ASP A 19 5.14 7.83 -16.79
N GLU A 20 5.09 6.69 -16.09
CA GLU A 20 5.45 5.39 -16.66
C GLU A 20 4.33 4.76 -17.48
N ASN A 21 3.07 5.04 -17.17
CA ASN A 21 1.91 4.48 -17.83
C ASN A 21 0.79 5.53 -18.00
N PRO A 22 0.66 6.13 -19.20
CA PRO A 22 -0.33 7.16 -19.50
C PRO A 22 -1.78 6.67 -19.51
N ASP A 23 -2.03 5.36 -19.41
CA ASP A 23 -3.38 4.80 -19.26
C ASP A 23 -3.94 4.97 -17.84
N LEU A 24 -3.10 5.41 -16.89
CA LEU A 24 -3.50 5.67 -15.52
C LEU A 24 -4.00 7.12 -15.34
N ALA A 25 -4.92 7.30 -14.40
CA ALA A 25 -5.38 8.61 -13.98
C ALA A 25 -5.54 8.63 -12.45
N PHE A 26 -5.30 9.79 -11.86
CA PHE A 26 -5.53 10.01 -10.43
C PHE A 26 -6.73 10.95 -10.23
N VAL A 27 -7.57 10.66 -9.25
CA VAL A 27 -8.77 11.43 -8.95
C VAL A 27 -8.85 11.66 -7.44
N HIS A 28 -9.08 12.90 -7.05
CA HIS A 28 -9.49 13.23 -5.68
C HIS A 28 -10.98 12.94 -5.51
N PRO A 29 -11.39 12.06 -4.56
CA PRO A 29 -12.78 11.79 -4.29
C PRO A 29 -13.55 13.06 -3.86
N GLU A 30 -14.83 13.17 -4.26
CA GLU A 30 -15.68 14.30 -3.87
C GLU A 30 -15.98 14.35 -2.38
N GLU A 31 -15.93 13.19 -1.72
CA GLU A 31 -16.15 13.01 -0.29
C GLU A 31 -15.04 13.60 0.57
N GLY A 32 -13.85 13.69 0.03
CA GLY A 32 -12.64 14.17 0.70
C GLY A 32 -11.42 13.29 0.47
N VAL A 33 -10.30 13.73 1.00
CA VAL A 33 -9.01 13.05 0.89
C VAL A 33 -8.35 12.94 2.25
N ASN A 34 -7.49 11.96 2.42
CA ASN A 34 -6.59 11.94 3.55
C ASN A 34 -5.39 12.87 3.27
N PHE A 35 -5.09 13.74 4.22
CA PHE A 35 -3.90 14.57 4.21
C PHE A 35 -2.93 14.10 5.28
N PHE A 36 -1.67 13.91 4.91
CA PHE A 36 -0.62 13.52 5.84
C PHE A 36 0.65 14.32 5.61
N ILE A 37 1.48 14.40 6.63
CA ILE A 37 2.77 15.10 6.61
C ILE A 37 3.81 14.13 7.14
N ASP A 38 4.74 13.73 6.27
CA ASP A 38 5.91 12.97 6.70
C ASP A 38 6.86 13.86 7.46
N SER A 39 7.30 13.41 8.62
CA SER A 39 8.09 14.21 9.53
C SER A 39 9.34 13.46 10.01
N MET A 40 10.45 14.16 10.04
CA MET A 40 11.68 13.67 10.68
C MET A 40 11.67 14.02 12.16
N CYS A 41 11.94 13.02 13.02
CA CYS A 41 12.01 13.21 14.47
C CYS A 41 13.36 12.78 15.01
N ILE A 42 13.88 13.54 15.99
CA ILE A 42 15.08 13.20 16.73
C ILE A 42 14.63 12.62 18.08
N PRO A 43 14.91 11.33 18.38
CA PRO A 43 14.57 10.75 19.68
C PRO A 43 15.24 11.52 20.84
N ALA A 44 14.54 11.68 21.96
CA ALA A 44 15.02 12.44 23.12
C ALA A 44 16.35 11.91 23.72
N ASN A 45 16.65 10.62 23.50
CA ASN A 45 17.88 9.97 23.96
C ASN A 45 18.93 9.81 22.85
N ALA A 46 18.81 10.55 21.74
CA ALA A 46 19.81 10.53 20.65
C ALA A 46 21.17 10.99 21.16
N LYS A 47 22.21 10.21 20.85
CA LYS A 47 23.59 10.50 21.30
C LYS A 47 24.28 11.59 20.49
N HIS A 48 23.80 11.83 19.27
CA HIS A 48 24.38 12.77 18.30
C HIS A 48 23.29 13.74 17.80
N GLN A 49 22.62 14.41 18.70
CA GLN A 49 21.49 15.30 18.40
C GLN A 49 21.91 16.41 17.44
N GLU A 50 23.06 17.07 17.70
CA GLU A 50 23.59 18.16 16.85
C GLU A 50 23.81 17.68 15.39
N ALA A 51 24.39 16.50 15.21
CA ALA A 51 24.59 15.93 13.87
C ALA A 51 23.26 15.61 13.17
N ALA A 52 22.24 15.16 13.91
CA ALA A 52 20.91 14.91 13.38
C ALA A 52 20.22 16.22 12.97
N GLU A 53 20.34 17.27 13.77
CA GLU A 53 19.82 18.62 13.45
C GLU A 53 20.52 19.19 12.20
N MET A 54 21.84 19.06 12.10
CA MET A 54 22.60 19.45 10.91
C MET A 54 22.15 18.70 9.67
N PHE A 55 21.87 17.39 9.77
CA PHE A 55 21.39 16.59 8.66
C PHE A 55 19.99 17.03 8.21
N ILE A 56 19.08 17.26 9.14
CA ILE A 56 17.73 17.78 8.84
C ILE A 56 17.85 19.16 8.15
N ASN A 57 18.70 20.04 8.68
CA ASN A 57 18.93 21.34 8.07
C ASN A 57 19.50 21.24 6.66
N TYR A 58 20.43 20.30 6.43
CA TYR A 58 20.99 20.01 5.10
C TYR A 58 19.91 19.58 4.10
N LEU A 59 18.96 18.75 4.53
CA LEU A 59 17.84 18.34 3.69
C LEU A 59 16.89 19.48 3.33
N CYS A 60 16.90 20.57 4.11
CA CYS A 60 16.13 21.78 3.84
C CYS A 60 16.86 22.80 2.93
N GLU A 61 18.12 22.56 2.57
CA GLU A 61 18.83 23.41 1.61
C GLU A 61 18.13 23.33 0.24
N PRO A 62 17.92 24.45 -0.47
CA PRO A 62 17.10 24.48 -1.68
C PRO A 62 17.53 23.48 -2.75
N ASP A 63 18.82 23.40 -3.06
CA ASP A 63 19.34 22.47 -4.08
C ASP A 63 19.15 21.00 -3.69
N VAL A 64 19.31 20.69 -2.40
CA VAL A 64 19.11 19.33 -1.86
C VAL A 64 17.62 18.98 -1.83
N GLY A 65 16.79 19.93 -1.39
CA GLY A 65 15.35 19.78 -1.39
C GLY A 65 14.75 19.59 -2.78
N LEU A 66 15.30 20.33 -3.78
CA LEU A 66 14.91 20.16 -5.19
C LEU A 66 15.25 18.75 -5.69
N ALA A 67 16.49 18.30 -5.47
CA ALA A 67 16.90 16.95 -5.87
C ALA A 67 16.03 15.85 -5.21
N ASN A 68 15.62 16.06 -3.95
CA ASN A 68 14.70 15.15 -3.27
C ASN A 68 13.30 15.20 -3.88
N ALA A 69 12.75 16.37 -4.16
CA ALA A 69 11.42 16.54 -4.76
C ALA A 69 11.36 15.87 -6.15
N ASP A 70 12.36 16.09 -6.98
CA ASP A 70 12.48 15.50 -8.32
C ASP A 70 12.59 13.96 -8.27
N PHE A 71 13.32 13.43 -7.27
CA PHE A 71 13.51 11.99 -7.13
C PHE A 71 12.29 11.28 -6.56
N ILE A 72 11.62 11.90 -5.56
CA ILE A 72 10.52 11.28 -4.81
C ILE A 72 9.17 11.51 -5.53
N GLY A 73 9.02 12.62 -6.27
CA GLY A 73 7.77 13.00 -6.95
C GLY A 73 6.68 13.54 -6.01
N TYR A 74 6.99 13.79 -4.73
CA TYR A 74 6.04 14.34 -3.76
C TYR A 74 6.13 15.86 -3.66
N SER A 75 5.05 16.48 -3.21
CA SER A 75 5.01 17.91 -2.92
C SER A 75 5.99 18.28 -1.80
N THR A 76 6.65 19.43 -1.95
CA THR A 76 7.57 19.96 -0.94
C THR A 76 6.92 21.02 -0.06
N PRO A 77 7.17 21.04 1.26
CA PRO A 77 6.73 22.13 2.13
C PRO A 77 7.68 23.33 2.12
N ILE A 78 8.81 23.27 1.40
CA ILE A 78 9.85 24.31 1.38
C ILE A 78 9.57 25.27 0.22
N THR A 79 9.15 26.48 0.54
CA THR A 79 8.77 27.49 -0.47
C THR A 79 9.89 27.74 -1.49
N ALA A 80 11.17 27.84 -1.05
CA ALA A 80 12.30 28.07 -1.95
C ALA A 80 12.48 26.91 -2.94
N VAL A 81 12.22 25.67 -2.52
CA VAL A 81 12.25 24.50 -3.41
C VAL A 81 11.07 24.54 -4.38
N TRP A 82 9.86 24.85 -3.88
CA TRP A 82 8.66 24.96 -4.72
C TRP A 82 8.85 26.00 -5.83
N GLU A 83 9.51 27.13 -5.56
CA GLU A 83 9.82 28.15 -6.56
C GLU A 83 10.74 27.63 -7.68
N MET A 84 11.57 26.63 -7.40
CA MET A 84 12.53 26.02 -8.32
C MET A 84 11.99 24.81 -9.09
N LEU A 85 10.83 24.24 -8.68
CA LEU A 85 10.24 23.09 -9.35
C LEU A 85 9.88 23.41 -10.81
N ASP A 86 9.95 22.39 -11.66
CA ASP A 86 9.40 22.45 -13.00
C ASP A 86 7.88 22.69 -12.98
N ASP A 87 7.37 23.39 -13.99
CA ASP A 87 5.97 23.81 -14.07
C ASP A 87 5.00 22.62 -14.01
N ASP A 88 5.36 21.47 -14.56
CA ASP A 88 4.54 20.26 -14.57
C ASP A 88 4.27 19.73 -13.15
N LEU A 89 5.26 19.76 -12.27
CA LEU A 89 5.09 19.36 -10.88
C LEU A 89 4.51 20.51 -10.05
N LYS A 90 5.00 21.74 -10.26
CA LYS A 90 4.61 22.93 -9.51
C LYS A 90 3.12 23.24 -9.58
N TYR A 91 2.52 23.02 -10.74
CA TYR A 91 1.10 23.25 -11.00
C TYR A 91 0.29 21.96 -11.14
N SER A 92 0.87 20.83 -10.77
CA SER A 92 0.16 19.54 -10.75
C SER A 92 -0.99 19.58 -9.75
N PRO A 93 -2.25 19.37 -10.17
CA PRO A 93 -3.37 19.30 -9.24
C PRO A 93 -3.32 18.04 -8.36
N ILE A 94 -2.46 17.08 -8.67
CA ILE A 94 -2.22 15.88 -7.87
C ILE A 94 -1.27 16.22 -6.72
N ALA A 95 -0.13 16.86 -7.00
CA ALA A 95 0.86 17.25 -5.99
C ALA A 95 0.41 18.43 -5.14
N TYR A 96 -0.27 19.39 -5.75
CA TYR A 96 -0.74 20.64 -5.13
C TYR A 96 -2.23 20.82 -5.40
N PRO A 97 -3.10 20.09 -4.67
CA PRO A 97 -4.55 20.16 -4.85
C PRO A 97 -5.10 21.58 -4.58
N SER A 98 -6.24 21.88 -5.17
CA SER A 98 -6.93 23.16 -4.94
C SER A 98 -7.41 23.31 -3.50
N ASP A 99 -7.67 24.56 -3.08
CA ASP A 99 -8.25 24.86 -1.77
C ASP A 99 -9.58 24.13 -1.54
N GLU A 100 -10.37 23.88 -2.60
CA GLU A 100 -11.61 23.14 -2.49
C GLU A 100 -11.37 21.68 -2.03
N VAL A 101 -10.36 21.03 -2.58
CA VAL A 101 -9.96 19.66 -2.18
C VAL A 101 -9.37 19.69 -0.78
N MET A 102 -8.46 20.65 -0.49
CA MET A 102 -7.80 20.76 0.80
C MET A 102 -8.75 21.08 1.95
N ASN A 103 -9.82 21.85 1.70
CA ASN A 103 -10.85 22.15 2.71
C ASN A 103 -11.69 20.91 3.12
N LYS A 104 -11.67 19.86 2.31
CA LYS A 104 -12.30 18.56 2.60
C LYS A 104 -11.29 17.51 3.10
N ALA A 105 -10.01 17.89 3.21
CA ALA A 105 -8.97 16.97 3.62
C ALA A 105 -9.02 16.72 5.13
N GLU A 106 -8.84 15.46 5.51
CA GLU A 106 -8.78 15.03 6.90
C GLU A 106 -7.41 14.43 7.23
N VAL A 107 -6.91 14.73 8.43
CA VAL A 107 -5.65 14.18 8.94
C VAL A 107 -5.94 12.94 9.77
N PHE A 108 -5.07 11.95 9.72
CA PHE A 108 -5.16 10.80 10.61
C PHE A 108 -5.14 11.23 12.08
N VAL A 109 -6.10 10.72 12.83
CA VAL A 109 -6.20 10.92 14.29
C VAL A 109 -6.10 9.59 15.02
N THR A 110 -5.71 9.63 16.28
CA THR A 110 -5.76 8.43 17.12
C THR A 110 -7.22 8.04 17.37
N LEU A 111 -7.58 6.86 16.94
CA LEU A 111 -8.93 6.32 17.10
C LEU A 111 -9.06 5.59 18.45
N PRO A 112 -10.27 5.48 19.01
CA PRO A 112 -10.56 4.62 20.14
C PRO A 112 -10.20 3.14 19.86
N ASP A 113 -9.84 2.40 20.91
CA ASP A 113 -9.37 1.01 20.77
C ASP A 113 -10.42 0.07 20.16
N ASP A 114 -11.69 0.27 20.44
CA ASP A 114 -12.81 -0.49 19.88
C ASP A 114 -12.96 -0.26 18.37
N ILE A 115 -12.79 0.98 17.92
CA ILE A 115 -12.81 1.32 16.50
C ILE A 115 -11.59 0.73 15.77
N ASN A 116 -10.40 0.81 16.37
CA ASN A 116 -9.21 0.16 15.82
C ASN A 116 -9.39 -1.36 15.67
N ALA A 117 -9.95 -2.01 16.68
CA ALA A 117 -10.21 -3.44 16.65
C ALA A 117 -11.22 -3.83 15.53
N GLU A 118 -12.26 -3.02 15.33
CA GLU A 118 -13.22 -3.22 14.24
C GLU A 118 -12.57 -3.04 12.87
N MET A 119 -11.74 -2.01 12.70
CA MET A 119 -10.98 -1.77 11.46
C MET A 119 -10.05 -2.94 11.14
N ASP A 120 -9.31 -3.44 12.13
CA ASP A 120 -8.39 -4.59 11.97
C ASP A 120 -9.15 -5.86 11.59
N ALA A 121 -10.33 -6.09 12.17
CA ALA A 121 -11.18 -7.23 11.84
C ALA A 121 -11.67 -7.13 10.39
N LYS A 122 -12.19 -5.98 9.97
CA LYS A 122 -12.67 -5.73 8.59
C LYS A 122 -11.52 -5.82 7.57
N TRP A 123 -10.36 -5.30 7.91
CA TRP A 123 -9.17 -5.41 7.08
C TRP A 123 -8.72 -6.86 6.87
N SER A 124 -8.76 -7.65 7.95
CA SER A 124 -8.43 -9.07 7.91
C SER A 124 -9.45 -9.87 7.09
N GLU A 125 -10.74 -9.57 7.22
CA GLU A 125 -11.82 -10.13 6.42
C GLU A 125 -11.61 -9.83 4.94
N MET A 126 -11.36 -8.56 4.59
CA MET A 126 -11.11 -8.14 3.21
C MET A 126 -9.90 -8.85 2.60
N LYS A 127 -8.78 -8.96 3.34
CA LYS A 127 -7.57 -9.64 2.84
C LYS A 127 -7.75 -11.16 2.70
N SER A 128 -8.67 -11.76 3.44
CA SER A 128 -8.99 -13.18 3.35
C SER A 128 -10.03 -13.49 2.28
N TYR A 129 -10.62 -12.46 1.67
CA TYR A 129 -11.59 -12.64 0.59
C TYR A 129 -10.90 -13.19 -0.65
N ASP A 130 -11.30 -14.39 -1.03
CA ASP A 130 -10.82 -15.07 -2.24
C ASP A 130 -11.95 -15.15 -3.27
N GLU A 131 -11.86 -14.32 -4.29
CA GLU A 131 -12.80 -14.28 -5.42
C GLU A 131 -12.72 -15.55 -6.30
N SER A 132 -11.63 -16.32 -6.19
CA SER A 132 -11.33 -17.41 -7.12
C SER A 132 -12.14 -18.68 -6.89
N GLY A 133 -12.90 -18.76 -5.79
CA GLY A 133 -13.71 -19.96 -5.48
C GLY A 133 -12.89 -21.27 -5.39
N SER A 134 -11.59 -21.16 -5.31
CA SER A 134 -10.64 -22.29 -5.34
C SER A 134 -10.77 -23.24 -4.15
N GLY A 135 -11.52 -22.87 -3.11
CA GLY A 135 -11.74 -23.73 -1.94
C GLY A 135 -12.30 -25.10 -2.29
N TRP A 136 -13.17 -25.17 -3.30
CA TRP A 136 -13.73 -26.45 -3.75
C TRP A 136 -12.69 -27.36 -4.43
N LEU A 137 -11.69 -26.79 -5.11
CA LEU A 137 -10.60 -27.58 -5.71
C LEU A 137 -9.76 -28.27 -4.65
N ILE A 138 -9.47 -27.60 -3.53
CA ILE A 138 -8.76 -28.21 -2.39
C ILE A 138 -9.56 -29.38 -1.84
N VAL A 139 -10.88 -29.24 -1.69
CA VAL A 139 -11.77 -30.32 -1.24
C VAL A 139 -11.76 -31.48 -2.23
N VAL A 140 -11.81 -31.20 -3.53
CA VAL A 140 -11.75 -32.27 -4.58
C VAL A 140 -10.39 -32.96 -4.55
N PHE A 141 -9.27 -32.25 -4.39
CA PHE A 141 -7.96 -32.88 -4.26
C PHE A 141 -7.84 -33.75 -3.00
N LEU A 142 -8.37 -33.32 -1.86
CA LEU A 142 -8.37 -34.09 -0.62
C LEU A 142 -9.22 -35.35 -0.75
N LEU A 143 -10.42 -35.25 -1.32
CA LEU A 143 -11.29 -36.40 -1.57
C LEU A 143 -10.64 -37.38 -2.57
N GLY A 144 -9.97 -36.88 -3.60
CA GLY A 144 -9.21 -37.70 -4.54
C GLY A 144 -8.07 -38.47 -3.87
N ALA A 145 -7.31 -37.80 -3.00
CA ALA A 145 -6.22 -38.43 -2.25
C ALA A 145 -6.72 -39.54 -1.30
N ILE A 146 -7.87 -39.30 -0.63
CA ILE A 146 -8.54 -40.30 0.24
C ILE A 146 -9.00 -41.50 -0.58
N ALA A 147 -9.63 -41.27 -1.74
CA ALA A 147 -10.11 -42.33 -2.62
C ALA A 147 -8.96 -43.22 -3.15
N ILE A 148 -7.85 -42.60 -3.58
CA ILE A 148 -6.65 -43.30 -4.06
C ILE A 148 -6.02 -44.11 -2.92
N SER A 149 -5.94 -43.58 -1.73
CA SER A 149 -5.40 -44.25 -0.55
C SER A 149 -6.28 -45.44 -0.16
N GLY A 150 -7.59 -45.25 -0.12
CA GLY A 150 -8.58 -46.33 0.14
C GLY A 150 -8.50 -47.46 -0.90
N PHE A 151 -8.40 -47.10 -2.19
CA PHE A 151 -8.23 -48.06 -3.26
C PHE A 151 -6.95 -48.89 -3.15
N ASN A 152 -5.84 -48.26 -2.79
CA ASN A 152 -4.55 -48.91 -2.59
C ASN A 152 -4.60 -49.89 -1.39
N ILE A 153 -5.24 -49.49 -0.30
CA ILE A 153 -5.45 -50.38 0.88
C ILE A 153 -6.33 -51.57 0.49
N TRP A 154 -7.45 -51.30 -0.16
CA TRP A 154 -8.37 -52.37 -0.63
C TRP A 154 -7.64 -53.35 -1.56
N ARG A 155 -6.85 -52.86 -2.52
CA ARG A 155 -6.05 -53.71 -3.43
C ARG A 155 -5.02 -54.56 -2.70
N LYS A 156 -4.38 -54.03 -1.65
CA LYS A 156 -3.45 -54.79 -0.79
C LYS A 156 -4.18 -55.87 0.01
N MET A 157 -5.33 -55.57 0.56
CA MET A 157 -6.13 -56.54 1.31
C MET A 157 -6.66 -57.67 0.41
N SER A 158 -7.15 -57.34 -0.78
CA SER A 158 -7.64 -58.29 -1.77
C SER A 158 -6.53 -59.24 -2.29
N LYS A 159 -5.29 -58.73 -2.42
CA LYS A 159 -4.12 -59.58 -2.73
C LYS A 159 -3.81 -60.56 -1.61
N LYS A 160 -3.79 -60.10 -0.37
CA LYS A 160 -3.48 -60.93 0.80
C LYS A 160 -4.52 -62.06 1.03
N VAL A 161 -5.78 -61.84 0.70
CA VAL A 161 -6.82 -62.87 0.75
C VAL A 161 -6.63 -63.90 -0.34
N ARG A 162 -6.20 -63.49 -1.56
CA ARG A 162 -5.98 -64.41 -2.68
C ARG A 162 -4.75 -65.31 -2.54
N ASP A 163 -3.71 -64.79 -1.86
CA ASP A 163 -2.44 -65.53 -1.66
C ASP A 163 -2.52 -66.52 -0.45
N ASN A 164 -3.64 -66.54 0.31
CA ASN A 164 -3.89 -67.45 1.45
C ASN A 164 -4.86 -68.59 1.13
N TYR A 165 -5.27 -68.72 -0.13
CA TYR A 165 -6.05 -69.82 -0.67
C TYR A 165 -5.29 -70.51 -1.81
#